data_f5c0c2ff8a357d9590a655b499a135aa
#
_entry.id   f5c0c2ff8a357d9590a655b499a135aa
#
_cell.length_a   1.000
_cell.length_b   1.000
_cell.length_c   1.000
_cell.angle_alpha   90.00
_cell.angle_beta   90.00
_cell.angle_gamma   90.00
#
_symmetry.space_group_name_H-M   'P 1'
#
loop_
_entity.id
_entity.type
_entity.pdbx_description
1 polymer ?
#
loop_
_entity_poly.entity_id
_entity_poly.type
_entity_poly.pdbx_seq_one_letter_code
_entity_poly.pdbx_strand_id
1 'polypeptide(L)'
;SFPYQDSHYMEVWVVFSWAASWLYPVIVAPLFNRFSRLDDEELTGRIDALLIRAGCGPAKIQVMDGSRRTSHGNAHVVGIGGARRVVLLDTLLETLDKDEIVAVLAHEMGHIKHAHITKHQVFQAVSAFLWIVGVGQFLTSTTILGDGAALTTVWLAAPVFAILGRPLASYLIRTFEYQA
;
A
#
# COMPACT_ATOMS: atom_id res chain seq x y z
N SER A 1 -32.66 19.91 14.37
CA SER A 1 -31.33 20.51 14.24
C SER A 1 -30.23 19.51 14.54
N PHE A 2 -30.01 18.52 13.66
CA PHE A 2 -28.90 17.56 13.81
C PHE A 2 -28.24 17.15 12.47
N PRO A 3 -28.03 18.01 11.46
CA PRO A 3 -27.30 17.58 10.27
C PRO A 3 -25.82 17.95 10.25
N TYR A 4 -25.33 18.84 11.15
CA TYR A 4 -23.97 19.33 11.06
C TYR A 4 -22.94 18.55 11.89
N GLN A 5 -23.39 17.81 12.89
CA GLN A 5 -22.51 17.06 13.81
C GLN A 5 -22.01 15.75 13.21
N ASP A 6 -22.81 15.13 12.34
CA ASP A 6 -22.47 13.82 11.76
C ASP A 6 -21.42 13.92 10.63
N SER A 7 -21.33 15.05 9.92
CA SER A 7 -20.32 15.25 8.88
C SER A 7 -18.90 15.29 9.45
N HIS A 8 -18.72 15.90 10.61
CA HIS A 8 -17.41 15.98 11.27
C HIS A 8 -16.87 14.60 11.70
N TYR A 9 -17.74 13.69 12.13
CA TYR A 9 -17.29 12.33 12.47
C TYR A 9 -16.80 11.56 11.24
N MET A 10 -17.45 11.72 10.09
CA MET A 10 -17.02 11.10 8.85
C MET A 10 -15.67 11.65 8.36
N GLU A 11 -15.48 12.97 8.42
CA GLU A 11 -14.21 13.61 8.10
C GLU A 11 -13.08 13.11 9.01
N VAL A 12 -13.33 13.06 10.32
CA VAL A 12 -12.36 12.54 11.30
C VAL A 12 -12.02 11.08 11.02
N TRP A 13 -13.00 10.23 10.70
CA TRP A 13 -12.77 8.83 10.38
C TRP A 13 -11.95 8.65 9.10
N VAL A 14 -12.21 9.43 8.06
CA VAL A 14 -11.45 9.39 6.81
C VAL A 14 -10.01 9.81 7.04
N VAL A 15 -9.79 10.94 7.73
CA VAL A 15 -8.45 11.44 8.07
C VAL A 15 -7.70 10.45 8.96
N PHE A 16 -8.37 9.89 9.97
CA PHE A 16 -7.78 8.88 10.85
C PHE A 16 -7.38 7.61 10.10
N SER A 17 -8.26 7.08 9.25
CA SER A 17 -7.99 5.87 8.48
C SER A 17 -6.83 6.08 7.49
N TRP A 18 -6.78 7.26 6.88
CA TRP A 18 -5.69 7.63 5.98
C TRP A 18 -4.37 7.80 6.73
N ALA A 19 -4.37 8.50 7.86
CA ALA A 19 -3.20 8.65 8.72
C ALA A 19 -2.74 7.30 9.28
N ALA A 20 -3.65 6.43 9.70
CA ALA A 20 -3.34 5.09 10.20
C ALA A 20 -2.68 4.22 9.12
N SER A 21 -3.16 4.27 7.87
CA SER A 21 -2.56 3.51 6.77
C SER A 21 -1.12 3.95 6.45
N TRP A 22 -0.81 5.24 6.65
CA TRP A 22 0.54 5.77 6.52
C TRP A 22 1.43 5.46 7.73
N LEU A 23 0.86 5.53 8.92
CA LEU A 23 1.58 5.36 10.19
C LEU A 23 1.91 3.88 10.46
N TYR A 24 1.05 2.97 10.00
CA TYR A 24 1.20 1.54 10.22
C TYR A 24 2.57 1.00 9.78
N PRO A 25 3.02 1.17 8.52
CA PRO A 25 4.32 0.63 8.09
C PRO A 25 5.51 1.33 8.72
N VAL A 26 5.36 2.58 9.18
CA VAL A 26 6.46 3.38 9.74
C VAL A 26 6.63 3.17 11.24
N ILE A 27 5.54 3.08 11.98
CA ILE A 27 5.57 3.00 13.45
C ILE A 27 5.18 1.60 13.94
N VAL A 28 4.05 1.07 13.46
CA VAL A 28 3.48 -0.16 14.04
C VAL A 28 4.27 -1.39 13.56
N ALA A 29 4.57 -1.48 12.27
CA ALA A 29 5.31 -2.62 11.76
C ALA A 29 6.69 -2.83 12.42
N PRO A 30 7.51 -1.78 12.70
CA PRO A 30 8.78 -1.94 13.41
C PRO A 30 8.66 -2.39 14.85
N LEU A 31 7.53 -2.10 15.53
CA LEU A 31 7.30 -2.54 16.92
C LEU A 31 7.10 -4.05 17.04
N PHE A 32 6.58 -4.67 15.99
CA PHE A 32 6.22 -6.09 15.98
C PHE A 32 7.19 -6.97 15.19
N ASN A 33 8.20 -6.38 14.54
CA ASN A 33 9.17 -7.11 13.74
C ASN A 33 10.59 -6.89 14.26
N ARG A 34 11.38 -7.94 14.26
CA ARG A 34 12.81 -7.85 14.56
C ARG A 34 13.57 -7.66 13.26
N PHE A 35 14.44 -6.67 13.25
CA PHE A 35 15.31 -6.36 12.12
C PHE A 35 16.75 -6.66 12.50
N SER A 36 17.44 -7.41 11.68
CA SER A 36 18.88 -7.64 11.75
C SER A 36 19.57 -7.05 10.51
N ARG A 37 20.87 -6.92 10.57
CA ARG A 37 21.67 -6.57 9.40
C ARG A 37 21.83 -7.80 8.51
N LEU A 38 21.93 -7.60 7.21
CA LEU A 38 22.31 -8.66 6.28
C LEU A 38 23.84 -8.89 6.43
N ASP A 39 24.23 -10.13 6.79
CA ASP A 39 25.62 -10.50 7.02
C ASP A 39 26.34 -11.01 5.75
N ASP A 40 25.64 -11.12 4.62
CA ASP A 40 26.19 -11.53 3.32
C ASP A 40 26.71 -10.30 2.56
N GLU A 41 28.04 -10.13 2.55
CA GLU A 41 28.71 -9.01 1.88
C GLU A 41 28.54 -9.05 0.36
N GLU A 42 28.55 -10.24 -0.25
CA GLU A 42 28.37 -10.40 -1.70
C GLU A 42 26.98 -9.95 -2.11
N LEU A 43 25.93 -10.45 -1.43
CA LEU A 43 24.55 -10.06 -1.70
C LEU A 43 24.34 -8.57 -1.43
N THR A 44 24.90 -8.03 -0.36
CA THR A 44 24.90 -6.60 -0.05
C THR A 44 25.46 -5.78 -1.21
N GLY A 45 26.63 -6.15 -1.72
CA GLY A 45 27.27 -5.44 -2.84
C GLY A 45 26.44 -5.50 -4.12
N ARG A 46 25.79 -6.63 -4.40
CA ARG A 46 24.88 -6.78 -5.56
C ARG A 46 23.63 -5.91 -5.44
N ILE A 47 23.04 -5.83 -4.25
CA ILE A 47 21.88 -4.97 -3.95
C ILE A 47 22.28 -3.49 -4.09
N ASP A 48 23.43 -3.09 -3.54
CA ASP A 48 23.90 -1.71 -3.67
C ASP A 48 24.15 -1.32 -5.14
N ALA A 49 24.75 -2.20 -5.93
CA ALA A 49 24.94 -1.97 -7.36
C ALA A 49 23.57 -1.83 -8.11
N LEU A 50 22.57 -2.61 -7.72
CA LEU A 50 21.22 -2.50 -8.26
C LEU A 50 20.58 -1.15 -7.89
N LEU A 51 20.69 -0.72 -6.63
CA LEU A 51 20.18 0.55 -6.13
C LEU A 51 20.78 1.75 -6.89
N ILE A 52 22.08 1.72 -7.13
CA ILE A 52 22.78 2.75 -7.90
C ILE A 52 22.26 2.80 -9.33
N ARG A 53 22.14 1.64 -10.01
CA ARG A 53 21.61 1.55 -11.38
C ARG A 53 20.15 2.04 -11.49
N ALA A 54 19.34 1.77 -10.47
CA ALA A 54 17.97 2.25 -10.41
C ALA A 54 17.85 3.74 -10.06
N GLY A 55 18.96 4.45 -9.78
CA GLY A 55 18.92 5.84 -9.36
C GLY A 55 18.36 6.05 -7.95
N CYS A 56 18.35 5.00 -7.15
CA CYS A 56 17.71 5.02 -5.84
C CYS A 56 18.62 5.53 -4.71
N GLY A 57 19.93 5.65 -4.97
CA GLY A 57 20.92 6.02 -3.95
C GLY A 57 21.11 4.93 -2.88
N PRO A 58 21.98 5.15 -1.90
CA PRO A 58 22.27 4.17 -0.86
C PRO A 58 21.04 3.93 0.02
N ALA A 59 20.83 2.67 0.43
CA ALA A 59 19.77 2.26 1.32
C ALA A 59 20.31 1.35 2.42
N LYS A 60 19.66 1.36 3.58
CA LYS A 60 19.98 0.41 4.65
C LYS A 60 19.35 -0.93 4.34
N ILE A 61 20.17 -1.99 4.18
CA ILE A 61 19.69 -3.34 3.92
C ILE A 61 19.47 -4.06 5.26
N GLN A 62 18.28 -4.60 5.47
CA GLN A 62 17.87 -5.26 6.71
C GLN A 62 17.13 -6.56 6.41
N VAL A 63 17.31 -7.55 7.27
CA VAL A 63 16.55 -8.79 7.27
C VAL A 63 15.48 -8.70 8.36
N MET A 64 14.25 -9.06 8.01
CA MET A 64 13.11 -9.10 8.92
C MET A 64 12.77 -10.55 9.23
N ASP A 65 12.57 -10.85 10.51
CA ASP A 65 12.08 -12.15 11.02
C ASP A 65 10.61 -12.36 10.59
N GLY A 66 10.42 -12.83 9.36
CA GLY A 66 9.12 -13.09 8.75
C GLY A 66 8.66 -14.53 8.88
N SER A 67 9.57 -15.49 9.04
CA SER A 67 9.33 -16.94 9.10
C SER A 67 8.34 -17.36 10.19
N ARG A 68 8.22 -16.57 11.24
CA ARG A 68 7.24 -16.79 12.32
C ARG A 68 5.79 -16.55 11.91
N ARG A 69 5.53 -15.89 10.78
CA ARG A 69 4.18 -15.42 10.39
C ARG A 69 3.78 -15.86 8.99
N THR A 70 4.74 -16.06 8.11
CA THR A 70 4.50 -16.44 6.73
C THR A 70 5.62 -17.34 6.22
N SER A 71 5.24 -18.30 5.39
CA SER A 71 6.19 -19.12 4.63
C SER A 71 6.54 -18.50 3.27
N HIS A 72 5.92 -17.37 2.92
CA HIS A 72 6.19 -16.72 1.64
C HIS A 72 7.39 -15.78 1.77
N GLY A 73 8.38 -15.99 0.91
CA GLY A 73 9.49 -15.06 0.75
C GLY A 73 8.98 -13.73 0.18
N ASN A 74 9.41 -12.63 0.74
CA ASN A 74 9.06 -11.31 0.24
C ASN A 74 10.22 -10.32 0.46
N ALA A 75 10.26 -9.27 -0.35
CA ALA A 75 11.19 -8.17 -0.21
C ALA A 75 10.43 -6.84 -0.37
N HIS A 76 10.83 -5.84 0.39
CA HIS A 76 10.20 -4.52 0.31
C HIS A 76 11.26 -3.43 0.30
N VAL A 77 11.06 -2.42 -0.53
CA VAL A 77 11.84 -1.18 -0.49
C VAL A 77 10.94 -0.08 0.07
N VAL A 78 11.29 0.42 1.25
CA VAL A 78 10.50 1.43 1.98
C VAL A 78 11.32 2.67 2.24
N GLY A 79 10.64 3.81 2.42
CA GLY A 79 11.27 5.10 2.70
C GLY A 79 11.52 5.95 1.45
N ILE A 80 11.90 7.20 1.68
CA ILE A 80 12.11 8.21 0.64
C ILE A 80 13.51 8.80 0.80
N GLY A 81 14.22 9.00 -0.32
CA GLY A 81 15.54 9.63 -0.32
C GLY A 81 16.56 8.88 0.54
N GLY A 82 17.30 9.58 1.38
CA GLY A 82 18.34 9.02 2.26
C GLY A 82 17.83 8.15 3.42
N ALA A 83 16.52 8.13 3.67
CA ALA A 83 15.89 7.25 4.67
C ALA A 83 15.40 5.91 4.07
N ARG A 84 15.80 5.59 2.84
CA ARG A 84 15.38 4.37 2.16
C ARG A 84 15.97 3.13 2.83
N ARG A 85 15.16 2.08 2.92
CA ARG A 85 15.55 0.77 3.46
C ARG A 85 15.09 -0.33 2.52
N VAL A 86 15.94 -1.31 2.30
CA VAL A 86 15.61 -2.60 1.68
C VAL A 86 15.37 -3.59 2.80
N VAL A 87 14.21 -4.15 2.87
CA VAL A 87 13.82 -5.15 3.87
C VAL A 87 13.62 -6.48 3.15
N LEU A 88 14.44 -7.47 3.49
CA LEU A 88 14.33 -8.84 3.02
C LEU A 88 13.70 -9.68 4.13
N LEU A 89 12.74 -10.54 3.82
CA LEU A 89 12.29 -11.54 4.76
C LEU A 89 13.34 -12.67 4.84
N ASP A 90 13.55 -13.20 6.04
CA ASP A 90 14.40 -14.39 6.25
C ASP A 90 13.98 -15.58 5.39
N THR A 91 12.68 -15.81 5.22
CA THR A 91 12.10 -16.81 4.32
C THR A 91 12.55 -16.64 2.86
N LEU A 92 12.79 -15.43 2.40
CA LEU A 92 13.30 -15.18 1.05
C LEU A 92 14.75 -15.66 0.91
N LEU A 93 15.57 -15.38 1.92
CA LEU A 93 16.98 -15.78 1.95
C LEU A 93 17.17 -17.31 2.07
N GLU A 94 16.17 -18.01 2.63
CA GLU A 94 16.18 -19.48 2.77
C GLU A 94 15.71 -20.20 1.49
N THR A 95 14.86 -19.55 0.68
CA THR A 95 14.19 -20.19 -0.45
C THR A 95 14.78 -19.85 -1.82
N LEU A 96 15.40 -18.69 -1.96
CA LEU A 96 15.90 -18.18 -3.23
C LEU A 96 17.42 -18.04 -3.22
N ASP A 97 18.02 -18.21 -4.38
CA ASP A 97 19.43 -17.90 -4.57
C ASP A 97 19.67 -16.37 -4.73
N LYS A 98 20.95 -15.97 -4.72
CA LYS A 98 21.32 -14.55 -4.77
C LYS A 98 20.87 -13.85 -6.06
N ASP A 99 20.87 -14.55 -7.18
CA ASP A 99 20.47 -14.00 -8.47
C ASP A 99 18.96 -13.80 -8.50
N GLU A 100 18.20 -14.75 -7.96
CA GLU A 100 16.75 -14.67 -7.81
C GLU A 100 16.34 -13.53 -6.86
N ILE A 101 17.02 -13.37 -5.73
CA ILE A 101 16.78 -12.27 -4.79
C ILE A 101 17.02 -10.92 -5.46
N VAL A 102 18.10 -10.77 -6.23
CA VAL A 102 18.39 -9.54 -6.97
C VAL A 102 17.33 -9.28 -8.04
N ALA A 103 16.82 -10.32 -8.71
CA ALA A 103 15.74 -10.19 -9.69
C ALA A 103 14.43 -9.72 -9.05
N VAL A 104 14.04 -10.29 -7.91
CA VAL A 104 12.87 -9.84 -7.13
C VAL A 104 13.02 -8.37 -6.74
N LEU A 105 14.18 -7.97 -6.23
CA LEU A 105 14.42 -6.57 -5.87
C LEU A 105 14.42 -5.64 -7.08
N ALA A 106 14.91 -6.09 -8.23
CA ALA A 106 14.86 -5.30 -9.46
C ALA A 106 13.40 -5.01 -9.88
N HIS A 107 12.52 -6.01 -9.76
CA HIS A 107 11.09 -5.86 -9.99
C HIS A 107 10.46 -4.84 -9.01
N GLU A 108 10.73 -4.96 -7.70
CA GLU A 108 10.25 -4.01 -6.68
C GLU A 108 10.71 -2.57 -6.97
N MET A 109 11.94 -2.41 -7.45
CA MET A 109 12.45 -1.10 -7.86
C MET A 109 11.77 -0.55 -9.10
N GLY A 110 11.32 -1.40 -10.01
CA GLY A 110 10.48 -1.01 -11.14
C GLY A 110 9.20 -0.33 -10.66
N HIS A 111 8.51 -0.88 -9.66
CA HIS A 111 7.34 -0.26 -9.05
C HIS A 111 7.62 1.14 -8.47
N ILE A 112 8.77 1.30 -7.81
CA ILE A 112 9.19 2.59 -7.24
C ILE A 112 9.47 3.61 -8.35
N LYS A 113 10.24 3.21 -9.36
CA LYS A 113 10.63 4.08 -10.48
C LYS A 113 9.43 4.61 -11.24
N HIS A 114 8.42 3.76 -11.45
CA HIS A 114 7.19 4.13 -12.14
C HIS A 114 6.13 4.74 -11.23
N ALA A 115 6.44 4.95 -9.94
CA ALA A 115 5.53 5.52 -8.93
C ALA A 115 4.19 4.78 -8.84
N HIS A 116 4.19 3.44 -8.99
CA HIS A 116 2.98 2.62 -9.03
C HIS A 116 2.17 2.75 -7.74
N ILE A 117 2.82 2.79 -6.58
CA ILE A 117 2.17 2.99 -5.27
C ILE A 117 1.41 4.31 -5.25
N THR A 118 2.05 5.40 -5.68
CA THR A 118 1.41 6.73 -5.72
C THR A 118 0.23 6.76 -6.68
N LYS A 119 0.38 6.18 -7.88
CA LYS A 119 -0.71 6.09 -8.87
C LYS A 119 -1.89 5.30 -8.33
N HIS A 120 -1.63 4.19 -7.64
CA HIS A 120 -2.66 3.37 -7.01
C HIS A 120 -3.38 4.13 -5.88
N GLN A 121 -2.64 4.87 -5.04
CA GLN A 121 -3.24 5.69 -3.98
C GLN A 121 -4.09 6.83 -4.54
N VAL A 122 -3.63 7.51 -5.60
CA VAL A 122 -4.42 8.54 -6.28
C VAL A 122 -5.70 7.93 -6.88
N PHE A 123 -5.59 6.79 -7.54
CA PHE A 123 -6.76 6.09 -8.07
C PHE A 123 -7.76 5.73 -6.97
N GLN A 124 -7.30 5.22 -5.84
CA GLN A 124 -8.18 4.92 -4.70
C GLN A 124 -8.82 6.17 -4.11
N ALA A 125 -8.07 7.25 -3.94
CA ALA A 125 -8.59 8.53 -3.42
C ALA A 125 -9.66 9.12 -4.35
N VAL A 126 -9.42 9.12 -5.66
CA VAL A 126 -10.39 9.59 -6.65
C VAL A 126 -11.64 8.71 -6.65
N SER A 127 -11.47 7.39 -6.61
CA SER A 127 -12.59 6.43 -6.56
C SER A 127 -13.44 6.63 -5.30
N ALA A 128 -12.80 6.81 -4.14
CA ALA A 128 -13.50 7.10 -2.88
C ALA A 128 -14.24 8.43 -2.92
N PHE A 129 -13.63 9.47 -3.48
CA PHE A 129 -14.26 10.78 -3.65
C PHE A 129 -15.50 10.70 -4.55
N LEU A 130 -15.38 10.06 -5.72
CA LEU A 130 -16.49 9.87 -6.64
C LEU A 130 -17.64 9.05 -6.00
N TRP A 131 -17.27 8.05 -5.19
CA TRP A 131 -18.24 7.29 -4.40
C TRP A 131 -19.00 8.19 -3.42
N ILE A 132 -18.29 8.97 -2.60
CA ILE A 132 -18.91 9.86 -1.61
C ILE A 132 -19.82 10.88 -2.28
N VAL A 133 -19.36 11.51 -3.36
CA VAL A 133 -20.14 12.49 -4.11
C VAL A 133 -21.37 11.84 -4.77
N GLY A 134 -21.19 10.69 -5.43
CA GLY A 134 -22.27 9.98 -6.11
C GLY A 134 -23.37 9.54 -5.14
N VAL A 135 -22.97 8.98 -4.01
CA VAL A 135 -23.90 8.60 -2.95
C VAL A 135 -24.57 9.81 -2.33
N GLY A 136 -23.81 10.88 -2.05
CA GLY A 136 -24.36 12.13 -1.52
C GLY A 136 -25.45 12.71 -2.44
N GLN A 137 -25.19 12.78 -3.74
CA GLN A 137 -26.16 13.25 -4.74
C GLN A 137 -27.40 12.32 -4.81
N PHE A 138 -27.20 11.01 -4.78
CA PHE A 138 -28.29 10.06 -4.76
C PHE A 138 -29.20 10.24 -3.53
N LEU A 139 -28.61 10.39 -2.35
CA LEU A 139 -29.35 10.58 -1.10
C LEU A 139 -30.09 11.91 -1.06
N THR A 140 -29.52 13.00 -1.58
CA THR A 140 -30.19 14.31 -1.65
C THR A 140 -31.34 14.31 -2.68
N SER A 141 -31.25 13.51 -3.73
CA SER A 141 -32.32 13.39 -4.73
C SER A 141 -33.49 12.49 -4.28
N THR A 142 -33.27 11.63 -3.29
CA THR A 142 -34.28 10.71 -2.73
C THR A 142 -34.80 11.25 -1.40
N THR A 143 -35.71 12.22 -1.43
CA THR A 143 -36.38 12.78 -0.25
C THR A 143 -37.25 11.78 0.55
N ILE A 144 -37.25 10.52 0.15
CA ILE A 144 -38.10 9.45 0.70
C ILE A 144 -37.47 8.72 1.88
N LEU A 145 -36.12 8.81 2.04
CA LEU A 145 -35.41 8.05 3.06
C LEU A 145 -35.05 8.97 4.24
N GLY A 146 -35.55 8.62 5.43
CA GLY A 146 -35.10 9.30 6.67
C GLY A 146 -33.60 9.04 6.91
N ASP A 147 -32.96 9.90 7.74
CA ASP A 147 -31.50 9.96 7.97
C ASP A 147 -30.85 8.59 8.27
N GLY A 148 -31.53 7.71 9.02
CA GLY A 148 -31.01 6.37 9.32
C GLY A 148 -31.00 5.43 8.12
N ALA A 149 -31.98 5.53 7.22
CA ALA A 149 -32.05 4.71 6.02
C ALA A 149 -31.01 5.15 4.98
N ALA A 150 -30.64 6.42 4.96
CA ALA A 150 -29.58 6.96 4.11
C ALA A 150 -28.23 6.30 4.42
N LEU A 151 -27.81 6.28 5.68
CA LEU A 151 -26.57 5.62 6.10
C LEU A 151 -26.56 4.13 5.79
N THR A 152 -27.67 3.43 6.04
CA THR A 152 -27.80 2.01 5.73
C THR A 152 -27.65 1.74 4.22
N THR A 153 -28.23 2.60 3.38
CA THR A 153 -28.11 2.48 1.92
C THR A 153 -26.66 2.67 1.46
N VAL A 154 -25.91 3.64 2.03
CA VAL A 154 -24.47 3.83 1.75
C VAL A 154 -23.68 2.58 2.07
N TRP A 155 -23.92 2.00 3.25
CA TRP A 155 -23.20 0.79 3.71
C TRP A 155 -23.52 -0.43 2.82
N LEU A 156 -24.75 -0.61 2.41
CA LEU A 156 -25.17 -1.72 1.56
C LEU A 156 -24.69 -1.55 0.10
N ALA A 157 -24.59 -0.32 -0.38
CA ALA A 157 -24.16 -0.04 -1.74
C ALA A 157 -22.61 -0.09 -1.90
N ALA A 158 -21.84 0.15 -0.86
CA ALA A 158 -20.37 0.14 -0.91
C ALA A 158 -19.77 -1.17 -1.45
N PRO A 159 -20.18 -2.38 -1.01
CA PRO A 159 -19.67 -3.64 -1.57
C PRO A 159 -20.00 -3.82 -3.06
N VAL A 160 -21.18 -3.38 -3.50
CA VAL A 160 -21.58 -3.47 -4.92
C VAL A 160 -20.67 -2.61 -5.79
N PHE A 161 -20.37 -1.39 -5.34
CA PHE A 161 -19.46 -0.49 -6.03
C PHE A 161 -18.02 -1.03 -6.05
N ALA A 162 -17.57 -1.60 -4.95
CA ALA A 162 -16.28 -2.26 -4.86
C ALA A 162 -16.15 -3.42 -5.86
N ILE A 163 -17.21 -4.23 -6.01
CA ILE A 163 -17.26 -5.34 -6.98
C ILE A 163 -17.22 -4.82 -8.41
N LEU A 164 -18.00 -3.79 -8.73
CA LEU A 164 -18.03 -3.19 -10.08
C LEU A 164 -16.70 -2.51 -10.45
N GLY A 165 -16.00 -1.94 -9.47
CA GLY A 165 -14.67 -1.33 -9.67
C GLY A 165 -13.51 -2.33 -9.82
N ARG A 166 -13.69 -3.58 -9.39
CA ARG A 166 -12.63 -4.62 -9.43
C ARG A 166 -12.02 -4.86 -10.82
N PRO A 167 -12.77 -4.95 -11.93
CA PRO A 167 -12.18 -5.16 -13.25
C PRO A 167 -11.22 -4.04 -13.64
N LEU A 168 -11.60 -2.78 -13.37
CA LEU A 168 -10.77 -1.62 -13.67
C LEU A 168 -9.51 -1.59 -12.79
N ALA A 169 -9.68 -1.83 -11.48
CA ALA A 169 -8.55 -1.92 -10.56
C ALA A 169 -7.58 -3.05 -10.96
N SER A 170 -8.10 -4.23 -11.32
CA SER A 170 -7.29 -5.37 -11.77
C SER A 170 -6.55 -5.07 -13.08
N TYR A 171 -7.18 -4.37 -14.00
CA TYR A 171 -6.53 -3.94 -15.25
C TYR A 171 -5.37 -2.99 -14.96
N LEU A 172 -5.55 -1.99 -14.10
CA LEU A 172 -4.49 -1.06 -13.71
C LEU A 172 -3.33 -1.77 -13.00
N ILE A 173 -3.63 -2.66 -12.05
CA ILE A 173 -2.62 -3.44 -11.34
C ILE A 173 -1.80 -4.27 -12.33
N ARG A 174 -2.44 -5.01 -13.24
CA ARG A 174 -1.73 -5.79 -14.28
C ARG A 174 -0.85 -4.91 -15.15
N THR A 175 -1.31 -3.72 -15.53
CA THR A 175 -0.49 -2.79 -16.32
C THR A 175 0.77 -2.37 -15.55
N PHE A 176 0.66 -2.18 -14.23
CA PHE A 176 1.80 -1.85 -13.38
C PHE A 176 2.79 -3.01 -13.25
N GLU A 177 2.28 -4.26 -13.14
CA GLU A 177 3.12 -5.46 -13.09
C GLU A 177 3.94 -5.66 -14.38
N TYR A 178 3.34 -5.36 -15.55
CA TYR A 178 4.08 -5.45 -16.83
C TYR A 178 5.13 -4.35 -17.03
N GLN A 179 5.09 -3.28 -16.25
CA GLN A 179 6.03 -2.17 -16.33
C GLN A 179 7.17 -2.27 -15.29
N ALA A 180 7.01 -3.08 -14.26
CA ALA A 180 7.99 -3.30 -13.20
C ALA A 180 9.07 -4.31 -13.64
#